data_84a8097d898624132ed2a6e466c65301
#
_entry.id   84a8097d898624132ed2a6e466c65301
#
_cell.length_a   1.000
_cell.length_b   1.000
_cell.length_c   1.000
_cell.angle_alpha   90.00
_cell.angle_beta   90.00
_cell.angle_gamma   90.00
#
_symmetry.space_group_name_H-M   'P 1'
#
loop_
_entity.id
_entity.type
_entity.pdbx_description
1 polymer ?
#
loop_
_entity_poly.entity_id
_entity_poly.type
_entity_poly.pdbx_seq_one_letter_code
_entity_poly.pdbx_strand_id
1 'polypeptide(L)'
;MRSRARRALQVCRRFGDDALAYFTERLDAAPTRQALARVLRWAKRRKVFAASLWIGVAVDGTTTTCYRKRRCAYCRPLRKHGTIVGYRHHVVLLSVVGTLIPLPCDVELYGPGDSEYVAAQRGLRRVVAALGARFADYVVADGEFATAPFLHTAGALGLRVVARLKDNLPGLAAAARQRYASIPPTGRFTDRDDQVEVWDAADFPPWPGLRWAAVRVLLYRQTKPDGRIIEAMWLTDWPQAEVSSQALYRMAKSRWSVENEGFNVAKTLHGMEHLCHHHTNSIVVNWLLLLLALTIERLYRLRYLHRGAHRVRTAIQFVRDLRISLGLRPVFANSG
;
A
#
# COMPACT_ATOMS: atom_id res chain seq x y z
N MET A 1 -36.74 -0.29 -1.65
CA MET A 1 -35.29 -0.64 -1.47
C MET A 1 -34.52 0.40 -0.62
N ARG A 2 -34.62 1.71 -0.87
CA ARG A 2 -33.93 2.76 -0.08
C ARG A 2 -34.31 2.84 1.42
N SER A 3 -35.47 2.31 1.84
CA SER A 3 -35.97 2.31 3.23
C SER A 3 -35.29 1.29 4.13
N ARG A 4 -34.86 0.13 3.59
CA ARG A 4 -34.15 -0.93 4.36
C ARG A 4 -32.73 -0.50 4.72
N ALA A 5 -31.98 0.04 3.77
CA ALA A 5 -30.62 0.54 4.03
C ALA A 5 -30.64 1.66 5.08
N ARG A 6 -31.61 2.58 5.03
CA ARG A 6 -31.74 3.65 6.03
C ARG A 6 -32.01 3.11 7.43
N ARG A 7 -32.91 2.14 7.58
CA ARG A 7 -33.16 1.48 8.88
C ARG A 7 -31.93 0.79 9.43
N ALA A 8 -31.25 0.01 8.58
CA ALA A 8 -30.03 -0.69 8.98
C ALA A 8 -28.90 0.25 9.40
N LEU A 9 -28.81 1.44 8.77
CA LEU A 9 -27.78 2.45 9.06
C LEU A 9 -28.27 3.51 10.04
N GLN A 10 -29.49 3.39 10.61
CA GLN A 10 -30.12 4.35 11.54
C GLN A 10 -30.18 5.78 11.00
N VAL A 11 -30.30 5.94 9.69
CA VAL A 11 -30.38 7.25 9.05
C VAL A 11 -31.83 7.75 9.04
N CYS A 12 -32.13 8.71 9.92
CA CYS A 12 -33.50 9.23 10.11
C CYS A 12 -33.94 10.14 8.97
N ARG A 13 -33.05 10.94 8.37
CA ARG A 13 -33.37 11.90 7.31
C ARG A 13 -32.54 11.67 6.06
N ARG A 14 -33.08 12.04 4.89
CA ARG A 14 -32.29 12.10 3.65
C ARG A 14 -31.41 13.33 3.69
N PHE A 15 -30.20 13.19 3.24
CA PHE A 15 -29.29 14.30 2.94
C PHE A 15 -28.81 14.14 1.49
N GLY A 16 -28.57 15.29 0.83
CA GLY A 16 -28.01 15.34 -0.51
C GLY A 16 -26.49 15.30 -0.51
N ASP A 17 -25.92 15.24 -1.69
CA ASP A 17 -24.46 15.23 -1.88
C ASP A 17 -23.83 16.54 -1.37
N ASP A 18 -24.53 17.68 -1.46
CA ASP A 18 -24.08 18.97 -0.95
C ASP A 18 -23.92 18.96 0.59
N ALA A 19 -24.85 18.31 1.31
CA ALA A 19 -24.73 18.16 2.76
C ALA A 19 -23.52 17.32 3.16
N LEU A 20 -23.23 16.24 2.39
CA LEU A 20 -22.04 15.42 2.58
C LEU A 20 -20.77 16.22 2.28
N ALA A 21 -20.76 16.98 1.20
CA ALA A 21 -19.67 17.87 0.84
C ALA A 21 -19.39 18.88 1.96
N TYR A 22 -20.43 19.62 2.38
CA TYR A 22 -20.36 20.59 3.48
C TYR A 22 -19.80 19.99 4.77
N PHE A 23 -20.23 18.78 5.13
CA PHE A 23 -19.76 18.07 6.31
C PHE A 23 -18.28 17.67 6.17
N THR A 24 -17.90 17.04 5.05
CA THR A 24 -16.52 16.53 4.86
C THR A 24 -15.50 17.64 4.67
N GLU A 25 -15.90 18.81 4.18
CA GLU A 25 -15.03 20.00 4.11
C GLU A 25 -14.55 20.45 5.49
N ARG A 26 -15.43 20.31 6.50
CA ARG A 26 -15.23 20.82 7.86
C ARG A 26 -14.81 19.77 8.87
N LEU A 27 -14.95 18.50 8.51
CA LEU A 27 -14.55 17.41 9.39
C LEU A 27 -13.03 17.38 9.50
N ASP A 28 -12.50 17.42 10.72
CA ASP A 28 -11.09 17.20 10.95
C ASP A 28 -10.69 15.75 10.56
N ALA A 29 -9.64 15.61 9.77
CA ALA A 29 -9.13 14.32 9.34
C ALA A 29 -8.39 13.57 10.46
N ALA A 30 -7.90 14.28 11.50
CA ALA A 30 -7.10 13.68 12.56
C ALA A 30 -7.86 12.63 13.40
N PRO A 31 -9.12 12.85 13.83
CA PRO A 31 -9.88 11.81 14.53
C PRO A 31 -10.09 10.54 13.70
N THR A 32 -10.32 10.67 12.38
CA THR A 32 -10.47 9.51 11.49
C THR A 32 -9.17 8.72 11.37
N ARG A 33 -8.02 9.39 11.24
CA ARG A 33 -6.70 8.75 11.30
C ARG A 33 -6.45 8.06 12.63
N GLN A 34 -6.82 8.71 13.73
CA GLN A 34 -6.71 8.11 15.07
C GLN A 34 -7.58 6.87 15.22
N ALA A 35 -8.81 6.89 14.70
CA ALA A 35 -9.71 5.74 14.72
C ALA A 35 -9.08 4.55 13.95
N LEU A 36 -8.56 4.80 12.75
CA LEU A 36 -7.87 3.80 11.94
C LEU A 36 -6.65 3.23 12.69
N ALA A 37 -5.82 4.09 13.26
CA ALA A 37 -4.67 3.67 14.06
C ALA A 37 -5.07 2.86 15.31
N ARG A 38 -6.17 3.22 15.99
CA ARG A 38 -6.71 2.46 17.13
C ARG A 38 -7.13 1.06 16.72
N VAL A 39 -7.82 0.92 15.59
CA VAL A 39 -8.23 -0.38 15.03
C VAL A 39 -7.02 -1.26 14.74
N LEU A 40 -5.98 -0.72 14.10
CA LEU A 40 -4.76 -1.46 13.78
C LEU A 40 -3.97 -1.87 15.03
N ARG A 41 -3.81 -0.96 16.01
CA ARG A 41 -3.18 -1.28 17.31
C ARG A 41 -3.96 -2.34 18.07
N TRP A 42 -5.29 -2.26 18.04
CA TRP A 42 -6.14 -3.28 18.63
C TRP A 42 -5.95 -4.63 17.96
N ALA A 43 -5.91 -4.69 16.62
CA ALA A 43 -5.63 -5.90 15.86
C ALA A 43 -4.28 -6.52 16.24
N LYS A 44 -3.20 -5.72 16.35
CA LYS A 44 -1.90 -6.19 16.81
C LYS A 44 -1.95 -6.77 18.23
N ARG A 45 -2.57 -6.07 19.17
CA ARG A 45 -2.75 -6.56 20.56
C ARG A 45 -3.55 -7.86 20.64
N ARG A 46 -4.51 -8.05 19.75
CA ARG A 46 -5.31 -9.28 19.62
C ARG A 46 -4.63 -10.37 18.80
N LYS A 47 -3.33 -10.23 18.53
CA LYS A 47 -2.49 -11.21 17.84
C LYS A 47 -3.00 -11.56 16.42
N VAL A 48 -3.71 -10.65 15.75
CA VAL A 48 -4.15 -10.85 14.34
C VAL A 48 -2.95 -11.06 13.42
N PHE A 49 -1.79 -10.51 13.79
CA PHE A 49 -0.53 -10.57 13.03
C PHE A 49 0.43 -11.63 13.58
N ALA A 50 0.02 -12.51 14.47
CA ALA A 50 0.91 -13.45 15.16
C ALA A 50 1.58 -14.49 14.24
N ALA A 51 1.00 -14.74 13.07
CA ALA A 51 1.60 -15.62 12.05
C ALA A 51 2.74 -14.93 11.26
N SER A 52 2.91 -13.60 11.44
CA SER A 52 3.92 -12.82 10.75
C SER A 52 5.14 -12.63 11.64
N LEU A 53 6.30 -13.08 11.16
CA LEU A 53 7.56 -12.87 11.87
C LEU A 53 7.95 -11.39 11.83
N TRP A 54 7.71 -10.73 10.70
CA TRP A 54 8.03 -9.33 10.46
C TRP A 54 6.81 -8.59 9.91
N ILE A 55 6.52 -7.42 10.45
CA ILE A 55 5.44 -6.54 10.00
C ILE A 55 6.05 -5.35 9.26
N GLY A 56 5.57 -5.10 8.05
CA GLY A 56 6.01 -3.95 7.26
C GLY A 56 4.94 -2.89 7.06
N VAL A 57 5.39 -1.72 6.61
CA VAL A 57 4.55 -0.69 6.00
C VAL A 57 4.94 -0.59 4.53
N ALA A 58 4.04 -0.95 3.63
CA ALA A 58 4.26 -0.70 2.22
C ALA A 58 3.78 0.69 1.86
N VAL A 59 4.57 1.34 1.00
CA VAL A 59 4.34 2.69 0.51
C VAL A 59 4.29 2.63 -1.01
N ASP A 60 3.20 3.15 -1.59
CA ASP A 60 3.05 3.18 -3.04
C ASP A 60 2.16 4.35 -3.45
N GLY A 61 2.43 4.91 -4.63
CA GLY A 61 1.67 6.01 -5.20
C GLY A 61 0.62 5.54 -6.20
N THR A 62 -0.45 6.30 -6.30
CA THR A 62 -1.47 6.07 -7.33
C THR A 62 -2.12 7.38 -7.76
N THR A 63 -2.92 7.29 -8.81
CA THR A 63 -3.68 8.42 -9.34
C THR A 63 -5.16 8.10 -9.35
N THR A 64 -5.97 9.17 -9.26
CA THR A 64 -7.42 9.08 -9.44
C THR A 64 -7.82 9.15 -10.92
N THR A 65 -9.12 9.10 -11.19
CA THR A 65 -9.70 9.35 -12.51
C THR A 65 -9.22 10.69 -13.09
N CYS A 66 -9.10 10.75 -14.41
CA CYS A 66 -8.70 11.94 -15.13
C CYS A 66 -9.89 12.89 -15.33
N TYR A 67 -9.71 14.16 -15.01
CA TYR A 67 -10.70 15.24 -15.19
C TYR A 67 -10.30 16.15 -16.34
N ARG A 68 -11.26 16.63 -17.12
CA ARG A 68 -10.99 17.56 -18.24
C ARG A 68 -10.54 18.96 -17.78
N LYS A 69 -11.00 19.40 -16.60
CA LYS A 69 -10.70 20.73 -16.05
C LYS A 69 -10.04 20.62 -14.68
N ARG A 70 -9.19 21.59 -14.36
CA ARG A 70 -8.65 21.74 -13.00
C ARG A 70 -9.80 22.07 -12.04
N ARG A 71 -9.90 21.33 -10.93
CA ARG A 71 -10.97 21.44 -9.95
C ARG A 71 -10.51 21.98 -8.59
N CYS A 72 -9.23 21.80 -8.25
CA CYS A 72 -8.65 22.25 -6.99
C CYS A 72 -7.14 22.48 -7.13
N ALA A 73 -6.50 22.98 -6.07
CA ALA A 73 -5.05 23.23 -6.04
C ALA A 73 -4.20 21.96 -6.20
N TYR A 74 -4.72 20.81 -5.77
CA TYR A 74 -4.01 19.51 -5.82
C TYR A 74 -4.16 18.78 -7.16
N CYS A 75 -4.96 19.28 -8.10
CA CYS A 75 -5.03 18.73 -9.45
C CYS A 75 -3.70 18.91 -10.18
N ARG A 76 -3.03 17.83 -10.50
CA ARG A 76 -1.81 17.82 -11.33
C ARG A 76 -2.16 17.65 -12.80
N PRO A 77 -1.54 18.42 -13.72
CA PRO A 77 -1.80 18.30 -15.14
C PRO A 77 -1.25 16.98 -15.69
N LEU A 78 -2.06 16.28 -16.46
CA LEU A 78 -1.64 15.17 -17.30
C LEU A 78 -1.24 15.73 -18.67
N ARG A 79 0.01 15.54 -19.08
CA ARG A 79 0.51 16.00 -20.36
C ARG A 79 0.74 14.84 -21.32
N LYS A 80 0.36 15.02 -22.58
CA LYS A 80 0.76 14.16 -23.70
C LYS A 80 1.41 15.05 -24.75
N HIS A 81 2.60 14.71 -25.17
CA HIS A 81 3.36 15.50 -26.16
C HIS A 81 3.39 17.01 -25.85
N GLY A 82 3.63 17.37 -24.57
CA GLY A 82 3.67 18.76 -24.11
C GLY A 82 2.31 19.41 -23.84
N THR A 83 1.21 18.89 -24.39
CA THR A 83 -0.14 19.43 -24.23
C THR A 83 -0.85 18.86 -23.01
N ILE A 84 -1.56 19.71 -22.26
CA ILE A 84 -2.39 19.27 -21.13
C ILE A 84 -3.64 18.59 -21.67
N VAL A 85 -3.78 17.29 -21.43
CA VAL A 85 -4.95 16.49 -21.85
C VAL A 85 -5.95 16.25 -20.71
N GLY A 86 -5.59 16.63 -19.48
CA GLY A 86 -6.46 16.49 -18.32
C GLY A 86 -5.73 16.76 -17.01
N TYR A 87 -6.39 16.45 -15.91
CA TYR A 87 -5.89 16.65 -14.55
C TYR A 87 -6.20 15.42 -13.70
N ARG A 88 -5.29 15.09 -12.77
CA ARG A 88 -5.45 13.98 -11.82
C ARG A 88 -5.07 14.41 -10.41
N HIS A 89 -5.61 13.76 -9.42
CA HIS A 89 -5.06 13.79 -8.07
C HIS A 89 -4.04 12.66 -7.92
N HIS A 90 -2.96 12.97 -7.24
CA HIS A 90 -1.92 12.01 -6.90
C HIS A 90 -1.96 11.75 -5.39
N VAL A 91 -1.86 10.51 -5.00
CA VAL A 91 -1.97 10.08 -3.62
C VAL A 91 -0.99 8.97 -3.32
N VAL A 92 -0.38 9.03 -2.15
CA VAL A 92 0.41 7.94 -1.57
C VAL A 92 -0.48 7.19 -0.60
N LEU A 93 -0.56 5.87 -0.75
CA LEU A 93 -1.21 4.97 0.20
C LEU A 93 -0.14 4.26 1.04
N LEU A 94 -0.39 4.20 2.33
CA LEU A 94 0.40 3.41 3.26
C LEU A 94 -0.45 2.24 3.77
N SER A 95 0.14 1.04 3.76
CA SER A 95 -0.56 -0.18 4.18
C SER A 95 0.34 -1.06 5.03
N VAL A 96 -0.20 -1.62 6.10
CA VAL A 96 0.45 -2.69 6.87
C VAL A 96 0.52 -3.94 6.01
N VAL A 97 1.70 -4.51 5.86
CA VAL A 97 2.00 -5.70 5.04
C VAL A 97 2.84 -6.71 5.82
N GLY A 98 3.15 -7.84 5.18
CA GLY A 98 3.78 -8.99 5.86
C GLY A 98 2.76 -9.80 6.65
N THR A 99 1.50 -9.48 6.57
CA THR A 99 0.34 -10.14 7.19
C THR A 99 -0.44 -10.94 6.15
N LEU A 100 -1.40 -11.77 6.58
CA LEU A 100 -2.23 -12.57 5.67
C LEU A 100 -3.03 -11.72 4.68
N ILE A 101 -3.46 -10.54 5.11
CA ILE A 101 -4.16 -9.55 4.26
C ILE A 101 -3.57 -8.17 4.58
N PRO A 102 -3.19 -7.38 3.57
CA PRO A 102 -2.70 -6.02 3.79
C PRO A 102 -3.81 -5.13 4.34
N LEU A 103 -3.47 -4.28 5.31
CA LEU A 103 -4.41 -3.38 5.96
C LEU A 103 -4.00 -1.93 5.70
N PRO A 104 -4.81 -1.14 4.98
CA PRO A 104 -4.48 0.26 4.76
C PRO A 104 -4.39 1.01 6.09
N CYS A 105 -3.41 1.92 6.22
CA CYS A 105 -3.17 2.62 7.48
C CYS A 105 -3.15 4.15 7.37
N ASP A 106 -2.85 4.70 6.20
CA ASP A 106 -2.95 6.15 5.95
C ASP A 106 -2.95 6.46 4.45
N VAL A 107 -3.30 7.70 4.13
CA VAL A 107 -3.30 8.26 2.79
C VAL A 107 -2.75 9.69 2.82
N GLU A 108 -1.90 10.03 1.84
CA GLU A 108 -1.33 11.37 1.69
C GLU A 108 -1.57 11.89 0.29
N LEU A 109 -2.36 12.96 0.19
CA LEU A 109 -2.59 13.70 -1.05
C LEU A 109 -1.42 14.65 -1.30
N TYR A 110 -0.92 14.72 -2.55
CA TYR A 110 0.13 15.67 -2.93
C TYR A 110 -0.16 16.34 -4.28
N GLY A 111 0.21 17.62 -4.36
CA GLY A 111 -0.13 18.51 -5.46
C GLY A 111 1.04 18.88 -6.36
N PRO A 112 0.83 19.86 -7.27
CA PRO A 112 1.90 20.44 -8.07
C PRO A 112 3.02 21.01 -7.18
N GLY A 113 4.28 20.81 -7.57
CA GLY A 113 5.45 21.25 -6.80
C GLY A 113 5.88 20.30 -5.67
N ASP A 114 5.08 19.29 -5.36
CA ASP A 114 5.39 18.26 -4.38
C ASP A 114 5.77 16.95 -5.09
N SER A 115 6.48 16.07 -4.42
CA SER A 115 6.90 14.78 -4.96
C SER A 115 6.31 13.60 -4.16
N GLU A 116 6.20 12.47 -4.82
CA GLU A 116 5.65 11.25 -4.24
C GLU A 116 6.47 10.80 -3.02
N TYR A 117 7.80 10.81 -3.10
CA TYR A 117 8.66 10.39 -2.00
C TYR A 117 8.61 11.35 -0.80
N VAL A 118 8.40 12.67 -1.00
CA VAL A 118 8.22 13.64 0.08
C VAL A 118 6.86 13.44 0.76
N ALA A 119 5.82 13.22 -0.03
CA ALA A 119 4.49 12.86 0.48
C ALA A 119 4.54 11.56 1.30
N ALA A 120 5.25 10.56 0.80
CA ALA A 120 5.47 9.29 1.49
C ALA A 120 6.19 9.47 2.83
N GLN A 121 7.21 10.31 2.90
CA GLN A 121 7.90 10.63 4.16
C GLN A 121 6.95 11.26 5.19
N ARG A 122 6.09 12.20 4.76
CA ARG A 122 5.08 12.80 5.66
C ARG A 122 4.09 11.75 6.17
N GLY A 123 3.58 10.90 5.28
CA GLY A 123 2.68 9.80 5.64
C GLY A 123 3.36 8.81 6.59
N LEU A 124 4.60 8.40 6.30
CA LEU A 124 5.33 7.44 7.12
C LEU A 124 5.59 7.97 8.54
N ARG A 125 5.99 9.24 8.68
CA ARG A 125 6.15 9.88 10.01
C ARG A 125 4.83 9.86 10.79
N ARG A 126 3.70 10.19 10.14
CA ARG A 126 2.38 10.14 10.79
C ARG A 126 2.00 8.74 11.22
N VAL A 127 2.20 7.76 10.34
CA VAL A 127 1.87 6.34 10.62
C VAL A 127 2.66 5.84 11.81
N VAL A 128 3.99 6.07 11.83
CA VAL A 128 4.84 5.65 12.95
C VAL A 128 4.46 6.37 14.25
N ALA A 129 4.19 7.67 14.19
CA ALA A 129 3.71 8.42 15.36
C ALA A 129 2.36 7.89 15.89
N ALA A 130 1.43 7.54 15.00
CA ALA A 130 0.09 7.06 15.38
C ALA A 130 0.07 5.60 15.84
N LEU A 131 0.87 4.73 15.23
CA LEU A 131 0.91 3.30 15.55
C LEU A 131 1.93 2.96 16.65
N GLY A 132 2.96 3.77 16.80
CA GLY A 132 4.10 3.56 17.70
C GLY A 132 5.30 2.95 16.99
N ALA A 133 6.52 3.32 17.43
CA ALA A 133 7.80 2.95 16.79
C ALA A 133 8.03 1.42 16.69
N ARG A 134 7.43 0.63 17.57
CA ARG A 134 7.53 -0.84 17.57
C ARG A 134 6.36 -1.55 16.89
N PHE A 135 5.55 -0.81 16.12
CA PHE A 135 4.42 -1.42 15.42
C PHE A 135 4.86 -2.19 14.17
N ALA A 136 5.75 -1.62 13.39
CA ALA A 136 6.31 -2.22 12.18
C ALA A 136 7.84 -2.31 12.28
N ASP A 137 8.40 -3.27 11.57
CA ASP A 137 9.84 -3.56 11.56
C ASP A 137 10.52 -2.97 10.32
N TYR A 138 9.78 -2.84 9.21
CA TYR A 138 10.33 -2.37 7.95
C TYR A 138 9.33 -1.54 7.13
N VAL A 139 9.87 -0.77 6.19
CA VAL A 139 9.13 -0.16 5.10
C VAL A 139 9.52 -0.83 3.78
N VAL A 140 8.53 -1.14 2.94
CA VAL A 140 8.76 -1.65 1.59
C VAL A 140 8.19 -0.69 0.55
N ALA A 141 8.99 -0.37 -0.49
CA ALA A 141 8.63 0.63 -1.48
C ALA A 141 9.18 0.31 -2.88
N ASP A 142 8.66 0.98 -3.91
CA ASP A 142 9.19 0.87 -5.27
C ASP A 142 10.51 1.63 -5.45
N GLY A 143 11.13 1.49 -6.61
CA GLY A 143 12.43 2.09 -6.92
C GLY A 143 12.47 3.62 -6.84
N GLU A 144 11.38 4.29 -7.13
CA GLU A 144 11.28 5.74 -7.01
C GLU A 144 11.53 6.26 -5.58
N PHE A 145 11.29 5.41 -4.57
CA PHE A 145 11.57 5.71 -3.17
C PHE A 145 13.00 5.35 -2.73
N ALA A 146 13.81 4.69 -3.56
CA ALA A 146 15.19 4.36 -3.24
C ALA A 146 16.11 5.60 -3.34
N THR A 147 15.77 6.63 -2.58
CA THR A 147 16.49 7.90 -2.45
C THR A 147 17.05 8.05 -1.04
N ALA A 148 18.27 8.59 -0.90
CA ALA A 148 18.91 8.74 0.41
C ALA A 148 18.02 9.48 1.44
N PRO A 149 17.27 10.56 1.10
CA PRO A 149 16.39 11.23 2.05
C PRO A 149 15.23 10.35 2.56
N PHE A 150 14.65 9.51 1.70
CA PHE A 150 13.58 8.59 2.11
C PHE A 150 14.13 7.48 3.00
N LEU A 151 15.27 6.87 2.60
CA LEU A 151 15.91 5.79 3.34
C LEU A 151 16.38 6.28 4.74
N HIS A 152 16.94 7.47 4.84
CA HIS A 152 17.31 8.09 6.12
C HIS A 152 16.08 8.40 6.99
N THR A 153 14.97 8.85 6.37
CA THR A 153 13.72 9.08 7.11
C THR A 153 13.21 7.78 7.72
N ALA A 154 13.21 6.69 6.97
CA ALA A 154 12.78 5.38 7.47
C ALA A 154 13.67 4.90 8.62
N GLY A 155 15.01 4.99 8.48
CA GLY A 155 15.96 4.63 9.52
C GLY A 155 15.79 5.47 10.79
N ALA A 156 15.59 6.79 10.66
CA ALA A 156 15.34 7.69 11.79
C ALA A 156 14.01 7.36 12.52
N LEU A 157 13.07 6.70 11.86
CA LEU A 157 11.83 6.21 12.44
C LEU A 157 11.95 4.80 13.04
N GLY A 158 13.15 4.21 13.00
CA GLY A 158 13.42 2.86 13.50
C GLY A 158 12.97 1.74 12.58
N LEU A 159 12.74 2.04 11.29
CA LEU A 159 12.32 1.06 10.29
C LEU A 159 13.51 0.65 9.42
N ARG A 160 13.68 -0.64 9.19
CA ARG A 160 14.51 -1.17 8.12
C ARG A 160 13.86 -0.89 6.76
N VAL A 161 14.65 -0.85 5.71
CA VAL A 161 14.14 -0.55 4.38
C VAL A 161 14.27 -1.74 3.46
N VAL A 162 13.23 -1.99 2.66
CA VAL A 162 13.24 -2.92 1.52
C VAL A 162 12.75 -2.15 0.30
N ALA A 163 13.65 -1.67 -0.54
CA ALA A 163 13.29 -0.87 -1.71
C ALA A 163 13.67 -1.58 -3.02
N ARG A 164 12.83 -1.42 -4.04
CA ARG A 164 13.10 -1.98 -5.35
C ARG A 164 14.34 -1.31 -5.96
N LEU A 165 15.31 -2.12 -6.40
CA LEU A 165 16.45 -1.64 -7.16
C LEU A 165 16.13 -1.73 -8.67
N LYS A 166 16.09 -0.59 -9.31
CA LYS A 166 15.83 -0.41 -10.74
C LYS A 166 16.87 0.53 -11.36
N ASP A 167 16.54 1.07 -12.53
CA ASP A 167 17.40 1.97 -13.29
C ASP A 167 17.64 3.35 -12.64
N ASN A 168 16.95 3.65 -11.54
CA ASN A 168 17.21 4.84 -10.71
C ASN A 168 18.57 4.81 -10.00
N LEU A 169 19.15 3.63 -9.81
CA LEU A 169 20.50 3.40 -9.25
C LEU A 169 21.32 2.51 -10.20
N PRO A 170 21.64 2.99 -11.41
CA PRO A 170 22.18 2.15 -12.48
C PRO A 170 23.53 1.52 -12.12
N GLY A 171 24.41 2.25 -11.42
CA GLY A 171 25.70 1.74 -10.96
C GLY A 171 25.60 0.57 -10.02
N LEU A 172 24.72 0.67 -9.00
CA LEU A 172 24.48 -0.43 -8.04
C LEU A 172 23.81 -1.63 -8.74
N ALA A 173 22.85 -1.36 -9.62
CA ALA A 173 22.17 -2.41 -10.37
C ALA A 173 23.12 -3.17 -11.30
N ALA A 174 24.00 -2.46 -11.99
CA ALA A 174 25.03 -3.05 -12.87
C ALA A 174 26.03 -3.90 -12.07
N ALA A 175 26.57 -3.37 -10.96
CA ALA A 175 27.50 -4.08 -10.08
C ALA A 175 26.87 -5.37 -9.53
N ALA A 176 25.60 -5.32 -9.11
CA ALA A 176 24.88 -6.50 -8.63
C ALA A 176 24.67 -7.54 -9.74
N ARG A 177 24.25 -7.13 -10.93
CA ARG A 177 24.10 -8.03 -12.09
C ARG A 177 25.41 -8.71 -12.45
N GLN A 178 26.50 -7.95 -12.55
CA GLN A 178 27.83 -8.47 -12.85
C GLN A 178 28.28 -9.51 -11.84
N ARG A 179 28.14 -9.19 -10.54
CA ARG A 179 28.52 -10.10 -9.45
C ARG A 179 27.70 -11.40 -9.50
N TYR A 180 26.40 -11.31 -9.67
CA TYR A 180 25.50 -12.46 -9.62
C TYR A 180 25.52 -13.33 -10.87
N ALA A 181 25.98 -12.79 -12.01
CA ALA A 181 26.19 -13.56 -13.22
C ALA A 181 27.32 -14.61 -13.09
N SER A 182 28.28 -14.37 -12.19
CA SER A 182 29.48 -15.21 -12.04
C SER A 182 29.41 -16.21 -10.86
N ILE A 183 28.31 -16.19 -10.08
CA ILE A 183 28.17 -17.05 -8.90
C ILE A 183 26.85 -17.83 -8.95
N PRO A 184 26.79 -19.03 -8.38
CA PRO A 184 25.53 -19.76 -8.25
C PRO A 184 24.57 -19.05 -7.29
N PRO A 185 23.26 -19.34 -7.36
CA PRO A 185 22.29 -18.83 -6.40
C PRO A 185 22.68 -19.17 -4.96
N THR A 186 22.55 -18.21 -4.06
CA THR A 186 22.79 -18.39 -2.62
C THR A 186 21.68 -19.18 -1.94
N GLY A 187 20.52 -19.32 -2.58
CA GLY A 187 19.42 -20.12 -2.09
C GLY A 187 18.40 -20.45 -3.17
N ARG A 188 17.74 -21.59 -2.97
CA ARG A 188 16.63 -22.09 -3.80
C ARG A 188 15.49 -22.54 -2.91
N PHE A 189 14.26 -22.21 -3.28
CA PHE A 189 13.05 -22.63 -2.58
C PHE A 189 11.83 -22.53 -3.49
N THR A 190 10.72 -23.09 -3.05
CA THR A 190 9.44 -23.00 -3.75
C THR A 190 8.53 -21.95 -3.07
N ASP A 191 7.92 -21.08 -3.85
CA ASP A 191 6.88 -20.14 -3.41
C ASP A 191 5.57 -20.50 -4.12
N ARG A 192 4.66 -21.18 -3.42
CA ARG A 192 3.50 -21.88 -3.98
C ARG A 192 3.96 -22.92 -5.02
N ASP A 193 3.64 -22.68 -6.31
CA ASP A 193 4.01 -23.59 -7.41
C ASP A 193 5.25 -23.06 -8.19
N ASP A 194 5.78 -21.90 -7.82
CA ASP A 194 6.90 -21.26 -8.51
C ASP A 194 8.25 -21.69 -7.92
N GLN A 195 9.22 -21.95 -8.78
CA GLN A 195 10.61 -22.17 -8.36
C GLN A 195 11.31 -20.81 -8.21
N VAL A 196 11.98 -20.61 -7.08
CA VAL A 196 12.64 -19.33 -6.78
C VAL A 196 14.14 -19.59 -6.51
N GLU A 197 14.97 -18.89 -7.25
CA GLU A 197 16.39 -18.75 -7.02
C GLU A 197 16.69 -17.36 -6.47
N VAL A 198 17.61 -17.25 -5.52
CA VAL A 198 18.01 -15.98 -4.94
C VAL A 198 19.52 -15.84 -4.91
N TRP A 199 20.01 -14.64 -5.16
CA TRP A 199 21.37 -14.18 -4.94
C TRP A 199 21.32 -13.03 -3.94
N ASP A 200 22.19 -13.04 -2.96
CA ASP A 200 22.11 -12.14 -1.82
C ASP A 200 23.52 -11.81 -1.30
N ALA A 201 23.87 -10.53 -1.30
CA ALA A 201 25.14 -10.03 -0.79
C ALA A 201 24.95 -8.68 -0.08
N ALA A 202 25.67 -8.47 1.02
CA ALA A 202 25.47 -7.34 1.94
C ALA A 202 26.64 -6.35 1.98
N ASP A 203 27.51 -6.38 1.01
CA ASP A 203 28.79 -5.65 0.98
C ASP A 203 28.93 -4.70 -0.22
N PHE A 204 27.80 -4.32 -0.84
CA PHE A 204 27.85 -3.30 -1.89
C PHE A 204 28.11 -1.91 -1.29
N PRO A 205 28.97 -1.08 -1.94
CA PRO A 205 29.22 0.27 -1.47
C PRO A 205 27.95 1.14 -1.60
N PRO A 206 27.67 2.01 -0.62
CA PRO A 206 26.58 2.97 -0.74
C PRO A 206 26.91 4.04 -1.80
N TRP A 207 25.86 4.57 -2.45
CA TRP A 207 26.04 5.69 -3.38
C TRP A 207 26.20 7.03 -2.63
N PRO A 208 26.72 8.09 -3.28
CA PRO A 208 26.90 9.39 -2.64
C PRO A 208 25.60 9.91 -2.00
N GLY A 209 25.71 10.33 -0.73
CA GLY A 209 24.59 10.82 0.06
C GLY A 209 23.87 9.75 0.90
N LEU A 210 24.07 8.47 0.64
CA LEU A 210 23.54 7.41 1.51
C LEU A 210 24.53 7.14 2.68
N ARG A 211 24.05 7.29 3.91
CA ARG A 211 24.85 7.14 5.14
C ARG A 211 24.77 5.73 5.73
N TRP A 212 24.67 4.72 4.89
CA TRP A 212 24.76 3.34 5.31
C TRP A 212 26.21 2.85 5.24
N ALA A 213 26.59 1.90 6.09
CA ALA A 213 27.92 1.30 6.03
C ALA A 213 28.09 0.45 4.75
N ALA A 214 27.06 -0.27 4.37
CA ALA A 214 26.97 -1.06 3.14
C ALA A 214 25.52 -1.22 2.71
N VAL A 215 25.31 -1.61 1.46
CA VAL A 215 23.99 -1.92 0.92
C VAL A 215 23.92 -3.44 0.69
N ARG A 216 22.89 -4.09 1.22
CA ARG A 216 22.57 -5.47 0.88
C ARG A 216 21.66 -5.47 -0.34
N VAL A 217 21.99 -6.26 -1.34
CA VAL A 217 21.19 -6.44 -2.55
C VAL A 217 20.74 -7.88 -2.67
N LEU A 218 19.44 -8.06 -2.84
CA LEU A 218 18.81 -9.34 -3.16
C LEU A 218 18.37 -9.30 -4.63
N LEU A 219 18.87 -10.23 -5.46
CA LEU A 219 18.27 -10.58 -6.75
C LEU A 219 17.47 -11.86 -6.56
N TYR A 220 16.27 -11.93 -7.11
CA TYR A 220 15.56 -13.19 -7.24
C TYR A 220 15.12 -13.43 -8.69
N ARG A 221 15.11 -14.70 -9.05
CA ARG A 221 14.53 -15.24 -10.29
C ARG A 221 13.43 -16.22 -9.90
N GLN A 222 12.22 -15.94 -10.33
CA GLN A 222 11.03 -16.74 -10.08
C GLN A 222 10.59 -17.36 -11.41
N THR A 223 10.62 -18.68 -11.52
CA THR A 223 10.17 -19.44 -12.68
C THR A 223 8.78 -19.98 -12.39
N LYS A 224 7.82 -19.58 -13.21
CA LYS A 224 6.43 -20.01 -13.16
C LYS A 224 6.27 -21.43 -13.73
N PRO A 225 5.20 -22.17 -13.37
CA PRO A 225 4.90 -23.47 -13.98
C PRO A 225 4.78 -23.44 -15.52
N ASP A 226 4.39 -22.31 -16.09
CA ASP A 226 4.31 -22.07 -17.54
C ASP A 226 5.66 -21.73 -18.19
N GLY A 227 6.77 -21.74 -17.43
CA GLY A 227 8.12 -21.41 -17.88
C GLY A 227 8.42 -19.91 -17.89
N ARG A 228 7.47 -19.03 -17.61
CA ARG A 228 7.70 -17.59 -17.54
C ARG A 228 8.62 -17.24 -16.37
N ILE A 229 9.62 -16.41 -16.66
CA ILE A 229 10.61 -15.96 -15.68
C ILE A 229 10.30 -14.52 -15.26
N ILE A 230 10.34 -14.27 -13.95
CA ILE A 230 10.23 -12.94 -13.33
C ILE A 230 11.49 -12.69 -12.53
N GLU A 231 12.21 -11.62 -12.84
CA GLU A 231 13.39 -11.20 -12.08
C GLU A 231 13.17 -9.86 -11.40
N ALA A 232 13.76 -9.72 -10.22
CA ALA A 232 13.72 -8.48 -9.50
C ALA A 232 14.88 -8.32 -8.53
N MET A 233 15.43 -7.10 -8.45
CA MET A 233 16.43 -6.73 -7.46
C MET A 233 15.83 -5.80 -6.40
N TRP A 234 16.32 -5.97 -5.18
CA TRP A 234 15.91 -5.20 -4.02
C TRP A 234 17.12 -4.81 -3.19
N LEU A 235 17.11 -3.62 -2.65
CA LEU A 235 18.13 -3.16 -1.71
C LEU A 235 17.56 -3.04 -0.30
N THR A 236 18.43 -3.23 0.69
CA THR A 236 18.06 -3.13 2.10
C THR A 236 19.27 -2.77 2.96
N ASP A 237 19.03 -2.21 4.13
CA ASP A 237 19.99 -2.03 5.22
C ASP A 237 19.94 -3.19 6.24
N TRP A 238 19.14 -4.23 5.98
CA TRP A 238 18.97 -5.33 6.93
C TRP A 238 20.14 -6.32 6.87
N PRO A 239 20.83 -6.57 8.00
CA PRO A 239 21.94 -7.54 8.03
C PRO A 239 21.50 -8.95 7.65
N GLN A 240 22.36 -9.69 6.97
CA GLN A 240 22.10 -11.09 6.62
C GLN A 240 21.95 -11.98 7.87
N ALA A 241 22.63 -11.65 8.96
CA ALA A 241 22.55 -12.38 10.22
C ALA A 241 21.17 -12.29 10.89
N GLU A 242 20.40 -11.21 10.64
CA GLU A 242 19.08 -10.99 11.24
C GLU A 242 17.94 -11.53 10.38
N VAL A 243 18.10 -11.48 9.05
CA VAL A 243 17.03 -11.84 8.09
C VAL A 243 17.59 -12.66 6.95
N SER A 244 17.06 -13.87 6.78
CA SER A 244 17.43 -14.76 5.67
C SER A 244 16.99 -14.20 4.32
N SER A 245 17.65 -14.65 3.24
CA SER A 245 17.31 -14.28 1.87
C SER A 245 15.86 -14.63 1.51
N GLN A 246 15.34 -15.75 2.01
CA GLN A 246 13.94 -16.16 1.81
C GLN A 246 12.97 -15.23 2.53
N ALA A 247 13.28 -14.79 3.76
CA ALA A 247 12.46 -13.81 4.48
C ALA A 247 12.47 -12.46 3.78
N LEU A 248 13.64 -11.99 3.33
CA LEU A 248 13.78 -10.76 2.56
C LEU A 248 13.01 -10.81 1.24
N TYR A 249 13.05 -11.94 0.52
CA TYR A 249 12.21 -12.17 -0.65
C TYR A 249 10.70 -11.99 -0.33
N ARG A 250 10.22 -12.58 0.76
CA ARG A 250 8.81 -12.43 1.18
C ARG A 250 8.45 -10.98 1.52
N MET A 251 9.35 -10.26 2.18
CA MET A 251 9.17 -8.83 2.45
C MET A 251 9.10 -8.02 1.15
N ALA A 252 9.99 -8.27 0.21
CA ALA A 252 9.99 -7.66 -1.10
C ALA A 252 8.68 -7.93 -1.86
N LYS A 253 8.19 -9.16 -1.83
CA LYS A 253 6.92 -9.57 -2.45
C LYS A 253 5.71 -8.92 -1.79
N SER A 254 5.78 -8.55 -0.51
CA SER A 254 4.66 -7.92 0.20
C SER A 254 4.25 -6.56 -0.36
N ARG A 255 5.12 -5.86 -1.12
CA ARG A 255 4.77 -4.62 -1.80
C ARG A 255 3.61 -4.80 -2.77
N TRP A 256 3.62 -5.88 -3.56
CA TRP A 256 2.55 -6.14 -4.53
C TRP A 256 1.17 -6.39 -3.89
N SER A 257 1.13 -6.75 -2.62
CA SER A 257 -0.14 -6.86 -1.90
C SER A 257 -0.87 -5.51 -1.81
N VAL A 258 -0.14 -4.39 -1.76
CA VAL A 258 -0.74 -3.04 -1.73
C VAL A 258 -1.38 -2.70 -3.06
N GLU A 259 -0.70 -2.98 -4.17
CA GLU A 259 -1.21 -2.73 -5.51
C GLU A 259 -2.44 -3.60 -5.81
N ASN A 260 -2.31 -4.92 -5.64
CA ASN A 260 -3.34 -5.88 -6.01
C ASN A 260 -4.53 -5.90 -5.06
N GLU A 261 -4.29 -5.90 -3.75
CA GLU A 261 -5.33 -6.03 -2.73
C GLU A 261 -5.65 -4.70 -2.04
N GLY A 262 -4.74 -3.72 -2.06
CA GLY A 262 -4.94 -2.38 -1.55
C GLY A 262 -5.70 -1.50 -2.54
N PHE A 263 -4.99 -1.01 -3.55
CA PHE A 263 -5.53 -0.05 -4.51
C PHE A 263 -6.62 -0.63 -5.39
N ASN A 264 -6.43 -1.82 -5.97
CA ASN A 264 -7.42 -2.38 -6.89
C ASN A 264 -8.75 -2.63 -6.18
N VAL A 265 -8.74 -3.17 -4.97
CA VAL A 265 -9.96 -3.37 -4.18
C VAL A 265 -10.59 -2.03 -3.80
N ALA A 266 -9.80 -1.06 -3.33
CA ALA A 266 -10.31 0.27 -2.97
C ALA A 266 -10.93 0.99 -4.17
N LYS A 267 -10.32 0.90 -5.36
CA LYS A 267 -10.80 1.51 -6.59
C LYS A 267 -12.05 0.81 -7.14
N THR A 268 -11.96 -0.50 -7.33
CA THR A 268 -13.01 -1.27 -8.04
C THR A 268 -14.25 -1.54 -7.19
N LEU A 269 -14.08 -1.81 -5.89
CA LEU A 269 -15.19 -2.20 -5.03
C LEU A 269 -15.69 -1.06 -4.13
N HIS A 270 -14.84 -0.10 -3.79
CA HIS A 270 -15.16 0.96 -2.84
C HIS A 270 -15.17 2.36 -3.45
N GLY A 271 -14.96 2.49 -4.77
CA GLY A 271 -15.08 3.76 -5.49
C GLY A 271 -14.04 4.81 -5.11
N MET A 272 -12.82 4.41 -4.73
CA MET A 272 -11.75 5.34 -4.34
C MET A 272 -11.43 6.37 -5.44
N GLU A 273 -11.65 6.02 -6.71
CA GLU A 273 -11.42 6.94 -7.83
C GLU A 273 -12.55 7.96 -8.00
N HIS A 274 -13.74 7.68 -7.44
CA HIS A 274 -14.89 8.57 -7.55
C HIS A 274 -14.84 9.64 -6.47
N LEU A 275 -14.44 10.84 -6.87
CA LEU A 275 -14.45 12.02 -6.00
C LEU A 275 -15.75 12.80 -6.23
N CYS A 276 -16.68 12.72 -5.30
CA CYS A 276 -17.93 13.46 -5.34
C CYS A 276 -17.72 14.96 -5.09
N HIS A 277 -16.65 15.36 -4.40
CA HIS A 277 -16.32 16.74 -4.12
C HIS A 277 -14.81 16.99 -4.19
N HIS A 278 -14.40 18.13 -4.79
CA HIS A 278 -12.99 18.46 -5.04
C HIS A 278 -12.33 19.36 -3.98
N HIS A 279 -12.97 19.58 -2.85
CA HIS A 279 -12.31 20.23 -1.72
C HIS A 279 -11.26 19.29 -1.12
N THR A 280 -10.06 19.81 -0.87
CA THR A 280 -8.90 19.00 -0.44
C THR A 280 -9.21 18.19 0.80
N ASN A 281 -9.81 18.82 1.82
CA ASN A 281 -10.16 18.13 3.06
C ASN A 281 -11.20 17.03 2.83
N SER A 282 -12.22 17.30 2.00
CA SER A 282 -13.24 16.30 1.65
C SER A 282 -12.63 15.06 0.98
N ILE A 283 -11.66 15.25 0.08
CA ILE A 283 -10.95 14.15 -0.57
C ILE A 283 -10.25 13.27 0.47
N VAL A 284 -9.45 13.89 1.34
CA VAL A 284 -8.68 13.17 2.37
C VAL A 284 -9.61 12.45 3.36
N VAL A 285 -10.65 13.14 3.85
CA VAL A 285 -11.62 12.59 4.79
C VAL A 285 -12.37 11.40 4.18
N ASN A 286 -12.87 11.53 2.95
CA ASN A 286 -13.57 10.45 2.26
C ASN A 286 -12.65 9.22 2.08
N TRP A 287 -11.40 9.42 1.68
CA TRP A 287 -10.44 8.31 1.57
C TRP A 287 -10.13 7.66 2.92
N LEU A 288 -9.95 8.45 3.99
CA LEU A 288 -9.72 7.89 5.33
C LEU A 288 -10.92 7.08 5.82
N LEU A 289 -12.14 7.54 5.61
CA LEU A 289 -13.35 6.78 5.94
C LEU A 289 -13.44 5.48 5.13
N LEU A 290 -13.09 5.52 3.84
CA LEU A 290 -13.01 4.35 2.98
C LEU A 290 -11.95 3.37 3.50
N LEU A 291 -10.74 3.84 3.85
CA LEU A 291 -9.68 2.99 4.39
C LEU A 291 -10.08 2.38 5.74
N LEU A 292 -10.77 3.13 6.60
CA LEU A 292 -11.28 2.62 7.86
C LEU A 292 -12.32 1.52 7.62
N ALA A 293 -13.27 1.72 6.72
CA ALA A 293 -14.27 0.73 6.35
C ALA A 293 -13.63 -0.54 5.77
N LEU A 294 -12.67 -0.37 4.86
CA LEU A 294 -11.93 -1.48 4.25
C LEU A 294 -11.09 -2.26 5.28
N THR A 295 -10.49 -1.58 6.25
CA THR A 295 -9.72 -2.21 7.32
C THR A 295 -10.63 -3.02 8.24
N ILE A 296 -11.79 -2.47 8.64
CA ILE A 296 -12.78 -3.18 9.46
C ILE A 296 -13.32 -4.40 8.70
N GLU A 297 -13.66 -4.25 7.43
CA GLU A 297 -14.12 -5.34 6.56
C GLU A 297 -13.12 -6.49 6.51
N ARG A 298 -11.83 -6.19 6.29
CA ARG A 298 -10.76 -7.18 6.21
C ARG A 298 -10.53 -7.90 7.53
N LEU A 299 -10.52 -7.17 8.64
CA LEU A 299 -10.41 -7.76 9.97
C LEU A 299 -11.62 -8.65 10.29
N TYR A 300 -12.82 -8.23 9.89
CA TYR A 300 -14.03 -9.03 10.05
C TYR A 300 -13.96 -10.33 9.25
N ARG A 301 -13.54 -10.28 7.98
CA ARG A 301 -13.35 -11.48 7.16
C ARG A 301 -12.32 -12.42 7.78
N LEU A 302 -11.15 -11.92 8.19
CA LEU A 302 -10.12 -12.72 8.83
C LEU A 302 -10.62 -13.45 10.06
N ARG A 303 -11.44 -12.78 10.88
CA ARG A 303 -11.90 -13.34 12.14
C ARG A 303 -13.07 -14.31 11.98
N TYR A 304 -14.03 -13.97 11.12
CA TYR A 304 -15.32 -14.67 11.09
C TYR A 304 -15.59 -15.43 9.80
N LEU A 305 -15.10 -14.95 8.66
CA LEU A 305 -15.52 -15.46 7.35
C LEU A 305 -14.47 -16.36 6.68
N HIS A 306 -13.22 -16.35 7.15
CA HIS A 306 -12.19 -17.27 6.65
C HIS A 306 -12.24 -18.65 7.34
N ARG A 307 -13.10 -18.83 8.32
CA ARG A 307 -13.26 -20.08 9.09
C ARG A 307 -14.68 -20.62 8.92
N GLY A 308 -14.83 -21.96 8.88
CA GLY A 308 -16.12 -22.63 8.85
C GLY A 308 -16.63 -23.01 7.46
N ALA A 309 -17.84 -23.59 7.38
CA ALA A 309 -18.44 -24.14 6.17
C ALA A 309 -18.87 -23.07 5.14
N HIS A 310 -19.28 -21.89 5.61
CA HIS A 310 -19.73 -20.78 4.76
C HIS A 310 -18.62 -19.71 4.59
N ARG A 311 -17.55 -20.08 3.92
CA ARG A 311 -16.43 -19.16 3.70
C ARG A 311 -16.78 -18.11 2.65
N VAL A 312 -16.79 -16.84 3.04
CA VAL A 312 -16.69 -15.73 2.09
C VAL A 312 -15.22 -15.58 1.67
N ARG A 313 -14.88 -16.07 0.49
CA ARG A 313 -13.48 -16.20 0.05
C ARG A 313 -12.93 -14.91 -0.57
N THR A 314 -13.78 -14.06 -1.12
CA THR A 314 -13.35 -12.88 -1.86
C THR A 314 -13.98 -11.60 -1.33
N ALA A 315 -13.30 -10.46 -1.51
CA ALA A 315 -13.86 -9.15 -1.20
C ALA A 315 -15.09 -8.83 -2.05
N ILE A 316 -15.10 -9.28 -3.31
CA ILE A 316 -16.25 -9.12 -4.24
C ILE A 316 -17.49 -9.79 -3.68
N GLN A 317 -17.37 -11.05 -3.25
CA GLN A 317 -18.48 -11.78 -2.66
C GLN A 317 -18.99 -11.09 -1.39
N PHE A 318 -18.10 -10.68 -0.49
CA PHE A 318 -18.46 -9.96 0.73
C PHE A 318 -19.24 -8.68 0.45
N VAL A 319 -18.71 -7.82 -0.43
CA VAL A 319 -19.37 -6.55 -0.79
C VAL A 319 -20.73 -6.79 -1.46
N ARG A 320 -20.84 -7.82 -2.31
CA ARG A 320 -22.10 -8.24 -2.92
C ARG A 320 -23.13 -8.64 -1.86
N ASP A 321 -22.75 -9.52 -0.94
CA ASP A 321 -23.63 -10.04 0.12
C ASP A 321 -24.05 -8.93 1.09
N LEU A 322 -23.11 -8.04 1.46
CA LEU A 322 -23.40 -6.87 2.27
C LEU A 322 -24.40 -5.94 1.57
N ARG A 323 -24.21 -5.65 0.28
CA ARG A 323 -25.15 -4.82 -0.49
C ARG A 323 -26.55 -5.44 -0.57
N ILE A 324 -26.61 -6.75 -0.80
CA ILE A 324 -27.90 -7.48 -0.81
C ILE A 324 -28.57 -7.37 0.57
N SER A 325 -27.85 -7.60 1.65
CA SER A 325 -28.37 -7.50 3.03
C SER A 325 -28.88 -6.11 3.38
N LEU A 326 -28.24 -5.07 2.84
CA LEU A 326 -28.67 -3.67 2.97
C LEU A 326 -29.82 -3.29 2.00
N GLY A 327 -30.26 -4.21 1.14
CA GLY A 327 -31.27 -3.95 0.12
C GLY A 327 -30.78 -3.06 -1.02
N LEU A 328 -29.48 -3.01 -1.25
CA LEU A 328 -28.85 -2.28 -2.35
C LEU A 328 -28.66 -3.20 -3.55
N ARG A 329 -28.63 -2.63 -4.77
CA ARG A 329 -28.32 -3.42 -5.96
C ARG A 329 -26.88 -3.95 -5.89
N PRO A 330 -26.63 -5.24 -6.25
CA PRO A 330 -25.26 -5.73 -6.38
C PRO A 330 -24.52 -4.94 -7.45
N VAL A 331 -23.25 -4.63 -7.20
CA VAL A 331 -22.35 -4.15 -8.24
C VAL A 331 -21.93 -5.38 -9.03
N PHE A 332 -22.35 -5.48 -10.28
CA PHE A 332 -21.74 -6.43 -11.20
C PHE A 332 -20.39 -5.80 -11.59
N ALA A 333 -19.28 -6.45 -11.30
CA ALA A 333 -18.02 -6.11 -11.94
C ALA A 333 -18.25 -6.25 -13.44
N ASN A 334 -18.12 -5.14 -14.17
CA ASN A 334 -18.03 -5.23 -15.62
C ASN A 334 -16.80 -6.10 -15.91
N SER A 335 -17.03 -7.31 -16.35
CA SER A 335 -16.03 -8.13 -17.01
C SER A 335 -15.76 -7.46 -18.36
N GLY A 336 -14.78 -6.56 -18.39
CA GLY A 336 -14.16 -6.03 -19.58
C GLY A 336 -12.77 -6.61 -19.69
#